data_c0ad59f10777296758fd6363ba534814
#
_entry.id   c0ad59f10777296758fd6363ba534814
#
_cell.length_a   1.000
_cell.length_b   1.000
_cell.length_c   1.000
_cell.angle_alpha   90.00
_cell.angle_beta   90.00
_cell.angle_gamma   90.00
#
_symmetry.space_group_name_H-M   'P 1'
#
loop_
_entity.id
_entity.type
_entity.pdbx_description
1 polymer ?
#
loop_
_entity_poly.entity_id
_entity_poly.type
_entity_poly.pdbx_seq_one_letter_code
_entity_poly.pdbx_strand_id
1 'polypeptide(L)'
;MQMFFRMFAALATAALLLAPPAALAQEPPKKAPAKADAPAKGKDLYPPGFFEFMLKQRTAQGQPDTPELRAAVRDELNTRELLVREAKKQGLDKSAGMKAEMDLSAQTVLVRAYMADYLKAHPVPDDVLHKEYDAIRGQMGDKEYKVRHILVEKEDEAKDIIASLQKGEKFEKLAERSKDTGSKANGGDLDWNTPSNFVKPFADAMVALQKGKFTTTPVQTQFGWHVIEVDDVREAKVPSFDEVKPQLAQRLQGQVVERYLRDLRAKAGY
;
A
#
# COMPACT_ATOMS: atom_id res chain seq x y z
N MET A 1 8.97 -12.14 -2.97
CA MET A 1 8.40 -11.25 -1.94
C MET A 1 8.24 -9.81 -2.41
N GLN A 2 9.18 -9.21 -3.13
CA GLN A 2 9.05 -7.83 -3.67
C GLN A 2 7.95 -7.66 -4.74
N MET A 3 7.59 -8.70 -5.47
CA MET A 3 6.63 -8.64 -6.57
C MET A 3 5.16 -8.63 -6.11
N PHE A 4 4.81 -9.37 -5.06
CA PHE A 4 3.49 -9.22 -4.43
C PHE A 4 3.27 -7.79 -3.94
N PHE A 5 4.33 -7.15 -3.44
CA PHE A 5 4.30 -5.74 -3.04
C PHE A 5 4.15 -4.77 -4.22
N ARG A 6 4.72 -5.09 -5.40
CA ARG A 6 4.63 -4.19 -6.58
C ARG A 6 3.28 -4.23 -7.29
N MET A 7 2.60 -5.37 -7.35
CA MET A 7 1.22 -5.44 -7.89
C MET A 7 0.20 -4.72 -6.98
N PHE A 8 0.53 -4.51 -5.68
CA PHE A 8 -0.32 -3.78 -4.75
C PHE A 8 -0.02 -2.27 -4.68
N ALA A 9 1.07 -1.78 -5.27
CA ALA A 9 1.53 -0.39 -5.14
C ALA A 9 0.96 0.62 -6.15
N ALA A 10 0.20 0.18 -7.15
CA ALA A 10 -0.28 1.05 -8.21
C ALA A 10 -1.76 1.40 -8.07
N LEU A 11 -2.16 2.08 -6.98
CA LEU A 11 -3.41 2.87 -6.92
C LEU A 11 -3.48 3.65 -5.58
N ALA A 12 -2.58 4.61 -5.40
CA ALA A 12 -2.54 5.48 -4.22
C ALA A 12 -3.10 6.88 -4.52
N THR A 13 -4.31 6.98 -5.09
CA THR A 13 -4.92 8.30 -5.34
C THR A 13 -6.27 8.56 -4.66
N ALA A 14 -6.80 7.61 -3.88
CA ALA A 14 -8.01 7.86 -3.09
C ALA A 14 -7.76 7.98 -1.57
N ALA A 15 -6.51 7.92 -1.11
CA ALA A 15 -6.18 7.88 0.32
C ALA A 15 -6.11 9.27 1.01
N LEU A 16 -6.48 10.37 0.32
CA LEU A 16 -6.35 11.72 0.88
C LEU A 16 -7.40 12.09 1.93
N LEU A 17 -8.41 11.24 2.16
CA LEU A 17 -9.50 11.54 3.11
C LEU A 17 -9.41 10.80 4.45
N LEU A 18 -8.41 9.94 4.65
CA LEU A 18 -8.33 9.08 5.85
C LEU A 18 -7.02 9.19 6.65
N ALA A 19 -6.12 10.11 6.29
CA ALA A 19 -4.94 10.33 7.11
C ALA A 19 -5.34 10.98 8.46
N PRO A 20 -4.97 10.39 9.60
CA PRO A 20 -5.10 11.09 10.87
C PRO A 20 -4.22 12.36 10.83
N PRO A 21 -4.60 13.46 11.48
CA PRO A 21 -3.71 14.61 11.61
C PRO A 21 -2.40 14.11 12.22
N ALA A 22 -1.28 14.51 11.60
CA ALA A 22 0.04 14.18 12.10
C ALA A 22 0.10 14.55 13.58
N ALA A 23 0.26 13.56 14.44
CA ALA A 23 0.54 13.79 15.84
C ALA A 23 1.88 14.53 15.89
N LEU A 24 1.86 15.79 16.27
CA LEU A 24 3.03 16.51 16.71
C LEU A 24 3.68 15.65 17.81
N ALA A 25 4.82 15.06 17.51
CA ALA A 25 5.61 14.35 18.48
C ALA A 25 6.01 15.33 19.59
N GLN A 26 5.27 15.29 20.69
CA GLN A 26 5.67 15.97 21.91
C GLN A 26 6.70 15.07 22.59
N GLU A 27 7.88 15.63 22.86
CA GLU A 27 8.87 15.01 23.71
C GLU A 27 8.24 14.62 25.06
N PRO A 28 8.63 13.49 25.66
CA PRO A 28 8.06 13.08 26.93
C PRO A 28 8.44 14.12 28.02
N PRO A 29 7.49 14.59 28.82
CA PRO A 29 7.77 15.55 29.88
C PRO A 29 8.70 14.92 30.92
N LYS A 30 9.76 15.66 31.28
CA LYS A 30 10.65 15.35 32.40
C LYS A 30 9.81 15.13 33.66
N LYS A 31 10.02 14.01 34.34
CA LYS A 31 9.40 13.66 35.62
C LYS A 31 9.48 14.82 36.60
N ALA A 32 8.36 15.42 36.93
CA ALA A 32 8.16 16.18 38.13
C ALA A 32 7.67 15.24 39.25
N PRO A 33 8.04 15.46 40.52
CA PRO A 33 7.74 14.52 41.59
C PRO A 33 6.23 14.53 41.89
N ALA A 34 5.66 13.33 41.96
CA ALA A 34 4.30 13.09 42.35
C ALA A 34 4.04 13.58 43.78
N LYS A 35 3.11 14.52 43.93
CA LYS A 35 2.23 14.58 45.11
C LYS A 35 0.83 14.31 44.61
N ALA A 36 0.32 13.15 44.99
CA ALA A 36 -1.06 12.80 44.83
C ALA A 36 -1.87 13.71 45.77
N ASP A 37 -2.48 14.74 45.20
CA ASP A 37 -3.50 15.52 45.91
C ASP A 37 -4.89 15.12 45.40
N ALA A 38 -5.79 15.03 46.34
CA ALA A 38 -7.17 14.58 46.27
C ALA A 38 -7.99 15.18 45.11
N PRO A 39 -9.13 14.58 44.71
CA PRO A 39 -9.91 14.98 43.54
C PRO A 39 -10.30 16.45 43.69
N ALA A 40 -9.97 17.24 42.68
CA ALA A 40 -10.37 18.65 42.60
C ALA A 40 -11.91 18.75 42.74
N LYS A 41 -12.36 19.36 43.77
CA LYS A 41 -13.79 19.76 44.00
C LYS A 41 -14.09 20.93 43.06
N GLY A 42 -14.19 20.67 41.74
CA GLY A 42 -14.58 21.63 40.74
C GLY A 42 -15.70 21.06 39.88
N LYS A 43 -16.72 21.88 39.61
CA LYS A 43 -17.77 21.56 38.65
C LYS A 43 -17.13 21.38 37.27
N ASP A 44 -17.43 20.26 36.63
CA ASP A 44 -17.00 20.04 35.24
C ASP A 44 -17.52 21.18 34.36
N LEU A 45 -16.60 21.84 33.63
CA LEU A 45 -16.91 23.02 32.81
C LEU A 45 -17.30 22.64 31.37
N TYR A 46 -16.85 21.48 30.93
CA TYR A 46 -17.01 20.96 29.57
C TYR A 46 -18.39 20.33 29.32
N PRO A 47 -18.82 20.19 28.04
CA PRO A 47 -20.11 19.59 27.73
C PRO A 47 -20.21 18.11 28.14
N PRO A 48 -21.42 17.64 28.49
CA PRO A 48 -21.66 16.22 28.76
C PRO A 48 -21.18 15.32 27.63
N GLY A 49 -20.63 14.16 28.00
CA GLY A 49 -20.12 13.17 27.04
C GLY A 49 -18.66 13.37 26.58
N PHE A 50 -18.08 14.56 26.77
CA PHE A 50 -16.67 14.79 26.39
C PHE A 50 -15.70 13.94 27.22
N PHE A 51 -15.97 13.80 28.50
CA PHE A 51 -15.15 13.01 29.39
C PHE A 51 -15.10 11.53 28.97
N GLU A 52 -16.27 10.91 28.79
CA GLU A 52 -16.37 9.51 28.41
C GLU A 52 -15.76 9.27 27.03
N PHE A 53 -15.96 10.20 26.11
CA PHE A 53 -15.36 10.11 24.79
C PHE A 53 -13.82 10.16 24.84
N MET A 54 -13.24 11.13 25.57
CA MET A 54 -11.78 11.23 25.70
C MET A 54 -11.19 10.05 26.46
N LEU A 55 -11.82 9.64 27.56
CA LEU A 55 -11.38 8.48 28.33
C LEU A 55 -11.35 7.22 27.46
N LYS A 56 -12.41 6.98 26.69
CA LYS A 56 -12.48 5.86 25.73
C LYS A 56 -11.38 5.94 24.68
N GLN A 57 -11.05 7.12 24.15
CA GLN A 57 -9.94 7.28 23.21
C GLN A 57 -8.59 6.94 23.84
N ARG A 58 -8.33 7.41 25.06
CA ARG A 58 -7.08 7.13 25.78
C ARG A 58 -6.91 5.65 26.11
N THR A 59 -7.98 5.01 26.55
CA THR A 59 -7.96 3.56 26.85
C THR A 59 -7.82 2.72 25.59
N ALA A 60 -8.41 3.12 24.47
CA ALA A 60 -8.22 2.46 23.17
C ALA A 60 -6.77 2.58 22.63
N GLN A 61 -6.00 3.59 23.09
CA GLN A 61 -4.57 3.75 22.81
C GLN A 61 -3.67 2.97 23.79
N GLY A 62 -4.25 2.13 24.64
CA GLY A 62 -3.51 1.28 25.58
C GLY A 62 -3.23 1.91 26.94
N GLN A 63 -3.75 3.10 27.25
CA GLN A 63 -3.63 3.69 28.58
C GLN A 63 -4.61 3.01 29.54
N PRO A 64 -4.17 2.51 30.73
CA PRO A 64 -5.07 1.88 31.67
C PRO A 64 -6.01 2.92 32.30
N ASP A 65 -7.27 2.53 32.51
CA ASP A 65 -8.26 3.39 33.17
C ASP A 65 -7.96 3.46 34.67
N THR A 66 -7.28 4.52 35.07
CA THR A 66 -6.88 4.77 36.48
C THR A 66 -7.48 6.08 36.98
N PRO A 67 -7.57 6.26 38.32
CA PRO A 67 -7.99 7.56 38.92
C PRO A 67 -7.14 8.74 38.41
N GLU A 68 -5.83 8.52 38.19
CA GLU A 68 -4.91 9.55 37.71
C GLU A 68 -5.21 9.92 36.26
N LEU A 69 -5.46 8.94 35.37
CA LEU A 69 -5.87 9.21 34.00
C LEU A 69 -7.20 9.97 33.97
N ARG A 70 -8.17 9.57 34.79
CA ARG A 70 -9.48 10.24 34.89
C ARG A 70 -9.31 11.68 35.37
N ALA A 71 -8.44 11.94 36.34
CA ALA A 71 -8.13 13.29 36.80
C ALA A 71 -7.48 14.14 35.71
N ALA A 72 -6.51 13.59 35.02
CA ALA A 72 -5.81 14.27 33.91
C ALA A 72 -6.77 14.62 32.76
N VAL A 73 -7.68 13.72 32.39
CA VAL A 73 -8.71 13.98 31.37
C VAL A 73 -9.65 15.10 31.77
N ARG A 74 -10.06 15.14 33.06
CA ARG A 74 -10.88 16.26 33.57
C ARG A 74 -10.20 17.60 33.52
N ASP A 75 -8.94 17.64 33.94
CA ASP A 75 -8.14 18.86 33.94
C ASP A 75 -7.93 19.38 32.51
N GLU A 76 -7.58 18.49 31.61
CA GLU A 76 -7.44 18.80 30.17
C GLU A 76 -8.74 19.38 29.58
N LEU A 77 -9.89 18.77 29.87
CA LEU A 77 -11.19 19.24 29.37
C LEU A 77 -11.61 20.56 29.96
N ASN A 78 -11.38 20.77 31.26
CA ASN A 78 -11.66 22.03 31.90
C ASN A 78 -10.82 23.17 31.37
N THR A 79 -9.51 22.92 31.21
CA THR A 79 -8.59 23.89 30.59
C THR A 79 -8.99 24.23 29.16
N ARG A 80 -9.33 23.22 28.37
CA ARG A 80 -9.81 23.40 26.99
C ARG A 80 -11.08 24.26 26.96
N GLU A 81 -12.03 23.99 27.82
CA GLU A 81 -13.30 24.79 27.91
C GLU A 81 -13.04 26.24 28.28
N LEU A 82 -12.11 26.50 29.21
CA LEU A 82 -11.71 27.87 29.56
C LEU A 82 -11.14 28.63 28.37
N LEU A 83 -10.27 27.98 27.61
CA LEU A 83 -9.70 28.57 26.37
C LEU A 83 -10.75 28.80 25.29
N VAL A 84 -11.71 27.88 25.13
CA VAL A 84 -12.84 28.04 24.19
C VAL A 84 -13.70 29.23 24.59
N ARG A 85 -14.00 29.41 25.89
CA ARG A 85 -14.79 30.57 26.38
C ARG A 85 -14.04 31.87 26.10
N GLU A 86 -12.76 31.91 26.33
CA GLU A 86 -11.95 33.10 26.07
C GLU A 86 -11.90 33.44 24.57
N ALA A 87 -11.67 32.44 23.68
CA ALA A 87 -11.73 32.61 22.25
C ALA A 87 -13.09 33.15 21.77
N LYS A 88 -14.20 32.66 22.36
CA LYS A 88 -15.55 33.17 22.05
C LYS A 88 -15.77 34.62 22.53
N LYS A 89 -15.23 35.00 23.70
CA LYS A 89 -15.29 36.40 24.16
C LYS A 89 -14.56 37.32 23.18
N GLN A 90 -13.47 36.88 22.61
CA GLN A 90 -12.72 37.65 21.59
C GLN A 90 -13.39 37.60 20.20
N GLY A 91 -14.45 36.82 20.02
CA GLY A 91 -15.19 36.69 18.76
C GLY A 91 -14.47 35.88 17.68
N LEU A 92 -13.47 35.09 18.02
CA LEU A 92 -12.72 34.27 17.07
C LEU A 92 -13.61 33.27 16.31
N ASP A 93 -14.63 32.74 17.00
CA ASP A 93 -15.63 31.82 16.44
C ASP A 93 -16.59 32.46 15.43
N LYS A 94 -16.60 33.79 15.31
CA LYS A 94 -17.55 34.54 14.48
C LYS A 94 -17.04 34.83 13.07
N SER A 95 -15.74 34.74 12.82
CA SER A 95 -15.17 34.98 11.51
C SER A 95 -15.67 33.94 10.49
N ALA A 96 -15.88 34.35 9.25
CA ALA A 96 -16.32 33.45 8.19
C ALA A 96 -15.34 32.30 7.95
N GLY A 97 -14.02 32.57 8.02
CA GLY A 97 -12.97 31.57 7.89
C GLY A 97 -13.02 30.52 8.99
N MET A 98 -13.12 30.95 10.27
CA MET A 98 -13.18 30.03 11.42
C MET A 98 -14.45 29.17 11.39
N LYS A 99 -15.59 29.75 11.02
CA LYS A 99 -16.83 28.97 10.85
C LYS A 99 -16.68 27.92 9.78
N ALA A 100 -16.15 28.27 8.61
CA ALA A 100 -15.92 27.31 7.54
C ALA A 100 -14.94 26.19 7.96
N GLU A 101 -13.87 26.50 8.71
CA GLU A 101 -12.92 25.50 9.23
C GLU A 101 -13.59 24.56 10.24
N MET A 102 -14.39 25.09 11.17
CA MET A 102 -15.14 24.28 12.12
C MET A 102 -16.15 23.36 11.44
N ASP A 103 -16.89 23.89 10.44
CA ASP A 103 -17.88 23.12 9.70
C ASP A 103 -17.23 22.00 8.88
N LEU A 104 -16.11 22.29 8.18
CA LEU A 104 -15.35 21.29 7.45
C LEU A 104 -14.77 20.20 8.39
N SER A 105 -14.29 20.60 9.56
CA SER A 105 -13.81 19.66 10.58
C SER A 105 -14.92 18.74 11.07
N ALA A 106 -16.11 19.28 11.35
CA ALA A 106 -17.28 18.50 11.73
C ALA A 106 -17.72 17.54 10.60
N GLN A 107 -17.77 18.02 9.35
CA GLN A 107 -18.06 17.18 8.18
C GLN A 107 -17.05 16.07 8.02
N THR A 108 -15.76 16.34 8.22
CA THR A 108 -14.70 15.31 8.13
C THR A 108 -14.94 14.18 9.13
N VAL A 109 -15.31 14.50 10.38
CA VAL A 109 -15.64 13.51 11.41
C VAL A 109 -16.87 12.68 10.99
N LEU A 110 -17.92 13.36 10.50
CA LEU A 110 -19.15 12.70 10.07
C LEU A 110 -18.92 11.77 8.87
N VAL A 111 -18.18 12.23 7.86
CA VAL A 111 -17.83 11.42 6.67
C VAL A 111 -17.04 10.19 7.09
N ARG A 112 -16.05 10.34 7.98
CA ARG A 112 -15.28 9.21 8.49
C ARG A 112 -16.16 8.18 9.20
N ALA A 113 -17.04 8.63 10.09
CA ALA A 113 -17.96 7.75 10.80
C ALA A 113 -18.89 7.02 9.83
N TYR A 114 -19.48 7.75 8.89
CA TYR A 114 -20.34 7.18 7.85
C TYR A 114 -19.63 6.11 7.01
N MET A 115 -18.41 6.41 6.55
CA MET A 115 -17.63 5.45 5.74
C MET A 115 -17.23 4.22 6.54
N ALA A 116 -16.93 4.36 7.82
CA ALA A 116 -16.65 3.23 8.70
C ALA A 116 -17.88 2.31 8.85
N ASP A 117 -19.05 2.88 9.07
CA ASP A 117 -20.31 2.13 9.15
C ASP A 117 -20.69 1.48 7.81
N TYR A 118 -20.49 2.21 6.71
CA TYR A 118 -20.73 1.69 5.37
C TYR A 118 -19.87 0.45 5.08
N LEU A 119 -18.56 0.53 5.34
CA LEU A 119 -17.64 -0.61 5.13
C LEU A 119 -17.95 -1.79 6.06
N LYS A 120 -18.38 -1.52 7.28
CA LYS A 120 -18.83 -2.57 8.20
C LYS A 120 -20.09 -3.28 7.72
N ALA A 121 -21.03 -2.53 7.12
CA ALA A 121 -22.26 -3.08 6.54
C ALA A 121 -22.05 -3.76 5.19
N HIS A 122 -20.95 -3.43 4.48
CA HIS A 122 -20.62 -3.96 3.17
C HIS A 122 -19.20 -4.58 3.17
N PRO A 123 -18.97 -5.63 3.96
CA PRO A 123 -17.68 -6.31 3.98
C PRO A 123 -17.40 -6.96 2.61
N VAL A 124 -16.14 -7.07 2.25
CA VAL A 124 -15.75 -7.88 1.10
C VAL A 124 -15.95 -9.36 1.45
N PRO A 125 -16.78 -10.10 0.72
CA PRO A 125 -17.03 -11.51 1.01
C PRO A 125 -15.77 -12.36 0.81
N ASP A 126 -15.59 -13.42 1.62
CA ASP A 126 -14.42 -14.30 1.56
C ASP A 126 -14.27 -15.00 0.21
N ASP A 127 -15.37 -15.37 -0.45
CA ASP A 127 -15.35 -15.97 -1.79
C ASP A 127 -14.81 -15.02 -2.86
N VAL A 128 -15.05 -13.71 -2.71
CA VAL A 128 -14.49 -12.68 -3.60
C VAL A 128 -12.99 -12.53 -3.35
N LEU A 129 -12.56 -12.59 -2.08
CA LEU A 129 -11.14 -12.57 -1.72
C LEU A 129 -10.41 -13.79 -2.28
N HIS A 130 -10.99 -15.00 -2.15
CA HIS A 130 -10.42 -16.22 -2.70
C HIS A 130 -10.32 -16.16 -4.24
N LYS A 131 -11.39 -15.75 -4.93
CA LYS A 131 -11.37 -15.60 -6.40
C LYS A 131 -10.29 -14.65 -6.87
N GLU A 132 -10.11 -13.54 -6.19
CA GLU A 132 -9.08 -12.56 -6.55
C GLU A 132 -7.68 -13.10 -6.27
N TYR A 133 -7.49 -13.82 -5.15
CA TYR A 133 -6.25 -14.51 -4.84
C TYR A 133 -5.90 -15.54 -5.91
N ASP A 134 -6.85 -16.39 -6.29
CA ASP A 134 -6.66 -17.44 -7.29
C ASP A 134 -6.35 -16.83 -8.67
N ALA A 135 -7.01 -15.73 -9.03
CA ALA A 135 -6.72 -15.02 -10.28
C ALA A 135 -5.29 -14.47 -10.31
N ILE A 136 -4.83 -13.85 -9.21
CA ILE A 136 -3.46 -13.34 -9.08
C ILE A 136 -2.46 -14.50 -9.11
N ARG A 137 -2.72 -15.57 -8.38
CA ARG A 137 -1.88 -16.77 -8.34
C ARG A 137 -1.77 -17.40 -9.73
N GLY A 138 -2.90 -17.54 -10.44
CA GLY A 138 -2.92 -18.08 -11.80
C GLY A 138 -2.12 -17.24 -12.81
N GLN A 139 -2.10 -15.91 -12.64
CA GLN A 139 -1.28 -15.02 -13.48
C GLN A 139 0.22 -15.13 -13.17
N MET A 140 0.59 -15.39 -11.92
CA MET A 140 1.99 -15.52 -11.53
C MET A 140 2.64 -16.80 -12.07
N GLY A 141 1.85 -17.87 -12.21
CA GLY A 141 2.36 -19.20 -12.56
C GLY A 141 3.01 -19.90 -11.36
N ASP A 142 3.26 -21.22 -11.50
CA ASP A 142 3.80 -22.05 -10.44
C ASP A 142 5.33 -22.10 -10.40
N LYS A 143 6.01 -21.42 -11.33
CA LYS A 143 7.48 -21.47 -11.47
C LYS A 143 8.10 -20.09 -11.60
N GLU A 144 9.29 -19.97 -11.02
CA GLU A 144 10.22 -18.87 -11.25
C GLU A 144 11.40 -19.38 -12.07
N TYR A 145 11.86 -18.54 -12.99
CA TYR A 145 12.96 -18.80 -13.89
C TYR A 145 14.09 -17.84 -13.59
N LYS A 146 15.29 -18.34 -13.38
CA LYS A 146 16.48 -17.51 -13.42
C LYS A 146 16.86 -17.35 -14.87
N VAL A 147 16.69 -16.16 -15.41
CA VAL A 147 16.76 -15.90 -16.84
C VAL A 147 17.77 -14.80 -17.14
N ARG A 148 18.48 -14.95 -18.22
CA ARG A 148 19.27 -13.89 -18.82
C ARG A 148 18.87 -13.67 -20.27
N HIS A 149 19.13 -12.49 -20.81
CA HIS A 149 18.81 -12.16 -22.18
C HIS A 149 19.82 -11.24 -22.83
N ILE A 150 19.80 -11.24 -24.16
CA ILE A 150 20.51 -10.28 -25.01
C ILE A 150 19.46 -9.65 -25.92
N LEU A 151 19.34 -8.32 -25.89
CA LEU A 151 18.43 -7.55 -26.72
C LEU A 151 19.21 -6.85 -27.82
N VAL A 152 18.79 -7.02 -29.08
CA VAL A 152 19.37 -6.35 -30.27
C VAL A 152 18.28 -5.77 -31.15
N GLU A 153 18.66 -4.87 -32.09
CA GLU A 153 17.66 -4.23 -32.97
C GLU A 153 17.29 -5.11 -34.17
N LYS A 154 18.23 -5.91 -34.66
CA LYS A 154 18.05 -6.66 -35.89
C LYS A 154 18.03 -8.17 -35.64
N GLU A 155 17.17 -8.85 -36.37
CA GLU A 155 17.08 -10.31 -36.32
C GLU A 155 18.40 -11.00 -36.62
N ASP A 156 19.14 -10.49 -37.61
CA ASP A 156 20.42 -11.08 -38.02
C ASP A 156 21.47 -10.97 -36.93
N GLU A 157 21.49 -9.90 -36.15
CA GLU A 157 22.36 -9.76 -34.96
C GLU A 157 22.06 -10.83 -33.93
N ALA A 158 20.76 -11.12 -33.70
CA ALA A 158 20.36 -12.18 -32.78
C ALA A 158 20.72 -13.57 -33.31
N LYS A 159 20.61 -13.84 -34.62
CA LYS A 159 21.05 -15.07 -35.24
C LYS A 159 22.57 -15.29 -35.11
N ASP A 160 23.36 -14.22 -35.27
CA ASP A 160 24.82 -14.28 -35.08
C ASP A 160 25.18 -14.60 -33.61
N ILE A 161 24.46 -14.03 -32.67
CA ILE A 161 24.65 -14.33 -31.24
C ILE A 161 24.32 -15.80 -30.97
N ILE A 162 23.20 -16.30 -31.48
CA ILE A 162 22.82 -17.71 -31.35
C ILE A 162 23.89 -18.62 -31.97
N ALA A 163 24.40 -18.28 -33.15
CA ALA A 163 25.47 -19.05 -33.79
C ALA A 163 26.77 -19.06 -32.95
N SER A 164 27.10 -17.96 -32.30
CA SER A 164 28.25 -17.85 -31.37
C SER A 164 28.04 -18.71 -30.12
N LEU A 165 26.86 -18.69 -29.53
CA LEU A 165 26.50 -19.55 -28.39
C LEU A 165 26.60 -21.05 -28.76
N GLN A 166 26.14 -21.44 -29.95
CA GLN A 166 26.23 -22.82 -30.44
C GLN A 166 27.69 -23.28 -30.65
N LYS A 167 28.63 -22.35 -30.90
CA LYS A 167 30.07 -22.60 -30.96
C LYS A 167 30.75 -22.62 -29.60
N GLY A 168 29.98 -22.38 -28.49
CA GLY A 168 30.50 -22.44 -27.14
C GLY A 168 30.99 -21.11 -26.58
N GLU A 169 30.71 -19.98 -27.24
CA GLU A 169 30.99 -18.68 -26.62
C GLU A 169 30.10 -18.48 -25.39
N LYS A 170 30.64 -17.80 -24.39
CA LYS A 170 29.92 -17.55 -23.13
C LYS A 170 28.84 -16.48 -23.32
N PHE A 171 27.65 -16.72 -22.74
CA PHE A 171 26.52 -15.82 -22.82
C PHE A 171 26.86 -14.44 -22.26
N GLU A 172 27.59 -14.39 -21.13
CA GLU A 172 27.99 -13.14 -20.48
C GLU A 172 28.83 -12.25 -21.41
N LYS A 173 29.73 -12.84 -22.17
CA LYS A 173 30.57 -12.10 -23.15
C LYS A 173 29.73 -11.55 -24.30
N LEU A 174 28.78 -12.32 -24.78
CA LEU A 174 27.90 -11.89 -25.86
C LEU A 174 26.86 -10.87 -25.39
N ALA A 175 26.50 -10.87 -24.09
CA ALA A 175 25.63 -9.89 -23.47
C ALA A 175 26.21 -8.45 -23.51
N GLU A 176 27.52 -8.30 -23.67
CA GLU A 176 28.15 -6.99 -23.96
C GLU A 176 27.61 -6.32 -25.23
N ARG A 177 27.04 -7.09 -26.16
CA ARG A 177 26.38 -6.59 -27.37
C ARG A 177 24.94 -6.16 -27.16
N SER A 178 24.39 -6.43 -25.97
CA SER A 178 23.00 -6.13 -25.65
C SER A 178 22.74 -4.62 -25.64
N LYS A 179 21.56 -4.21 -26.10
CA LYS A 179 21.02 -2.86 -25.95
C LYS A 179 20.30 -2.64 -24.63
N ASP A 180 20.01 -3.69 -23.89
CA ASP A 180 19.46 -3.56 -22.54
C ASP A 180 20.56 -3.15 -21.56
N THR A 181 20.61 -1.85 -21.28
CA THR A 181 21.59 -1.27 -20.36
C THR A 181 21.38 -1.71 -18.91
N GLY A 182 20.19 -2.22 -18.56
CA GLY A 182 19.86 -2.67 -17.21
C GLY A 182 20.54 -3.99 -16.83
N SER A 183 20.65 -4.93 -17.79
CA SER A 183 21.22 -6.25 -17.55
C SER A 183 22.57 -6.49 -18.22
N LYS A 184 22.92 -5.70 -19.22
CA LYS A 184 24.15 -5.82 -20.00
C LYS A 184 25.42 -5.99 -19.17
N ALA A 185 25.60 -5.12 -18.17
CA ALA A 185 26.79 -5.11 -17.31
C ALA A 185 26.87 -6.35 -16.41
N ASN A 186 25.76 -7.04 -16.20
CA ASN A 186 25.64 -8.27 -15.40
C ASN A 186 25.50 -9.51 -16.28
N GLY A 187 26.03 -9.49 -17.52
CA GLY A 187 25.97 -10.63 -18.42
C GLY A 187 24.56 -10.98 -18.89
N GLY A 188 23.66 -10.00 -18.92
CA GLY A 188 22.26 -10.17 -19.33
C GLY A 188 21.34 -10.72 -18.24
N ASP A 189 21.82 -10.88 -17.00
CA ASP A 189 21.04 -11.48 -15.88
C ASP A 189 19.86 -10.59 -15.48
N LEU A 190 18.66 -11.17 -15.50
CA LEU A 190 17.40 -10.57 -15.07
C LEU A 190 16.94 -11.12 -13.72
N ASP A 191 17.76 -11.99 -13.10
CA ASP A 191 17.46 -12.66 -11.83
C ASP A 191 16.23 -13.59 -11.91
N TRP A 192 15.68 -14.00 -10.76
CA TRP A 192 14.52 -14.85 -10.67
C TRP A 192 13.23 -14.10 -10.99
N ASN A 193 12.50 -14.57 -12.00
CA ASN A 193 11.28 -13.95 -12.46
C ASN A 193 10.20 -14.98 -12.82
N THR A 194 8.94 -14.57 -12.67
CA THR A 194 7.79 -15.34 -13.17
C THR A 194 7.46 -14.92 -14.61
N PRO A 195 6.80 -15.77 -15.41
CA PRO A 195 6.42 -15.44 -16.79
C PRO A 195 5.58 -14.16 -16.91
N SER A 196 4.78 -13.85 -15.92
CA SER A 196 3.93 -12.64 -15.87
C SER A 196 4.70 -11.32 -15.87
N ASN A 197 6.01 -11.33 -15.61
CA ASN A 197 6.86 -10.13 -15.63
C ASN A 197 7.30 -9.72 -17.03
N PHE A 198 7.07 -10.57 -18.01
CA PHE A 198 7.55 -10.37 -19.38
C PHE A 198 6.39 -10.22 -20.37
N VAL A 199 6.68 -9.58 -21.49
CA VAL A 199 5.74 -9.56 -22.61
C VAL A 199 5.57 -10.98 -23.15
N LYS A 200 4.37 -11.29 -23.64
CA LYS A 200 3.96 -12.66 -23.98
C LYS A 200 4.97 -13.42 -24.87
N PRO A 201 5.52 -12.87 -25.97
CA PRO A 201 6.47 -13.63 -26.79
C PRO A 201 7.73 -14.04 -26.02
N PHE A 202 8.23 -13.17 -25.12
CA PHE A 202 9.38 -13.47 -24.28
C PHE A 202 9.05 -14.56 -23.25
N ALA A 203 7.93 -14.42 -22.57
CA ALA A 203 7.44 -15.37 -21.56
C ALA A 203 7.23 -16.77 -22.16
N ASP A 204 6.58 -16.85 -23.32
CA ASP A 204 6.33 -18.13 -24.00
C ASP A 204 7.64 -18.83 -24.38
N ALA A 205 8.62 -18.07 -24.90
CA ALA A 205 9.92 -18.62 -25.24
C ALA A 205 10.70 -19.09 -24.01
N MET A 206 10.68 -18.30 -22.94
CA MET A 206 11.33 -18.63 -21.66
C MET A 206 10.77 -19.92 -21.05
N VAL A 207 9.45 -20.04 -20.99
CA VAL A 207 8.77 -21.22 -20.40
C VAL A 207 9.03 -22.50 -21.22
N ALA A 208 9.22 -22.37 -22.52
CA ALA A 208 9.55 -23.51 -23.41
C ALA A 208 10.99 -24.02 -23.24
N LEU A 209 11.87 -23.23 -22.62
CA LEU A 209 13.26 -23.60 -22.39
C LEU A 209 13.43 -24.52 -21.19
N GLN A 210 14.31 -25.50 -21.32
CA GLN A 210 14.82 -26.27 -20.20
C GLN A 210 15.98 -25.53 -19.51
N LYS A 211 16.20 -25.84 -18.22
CA LYS A 211 17.36 -25.35 -17.47
C LYS A 211 18.67 -25.52 -18.23
N GLY A 212 19.48 -24.48 -18.30
CA GLY A 212 20.76 -24.43 -18.99
C GLY A 212 20.65 -24.38 -20.53
N LYS A 213 19.47 -24.00 -21.07
CA LYS A 213 19.25 -23.88 -22.51
C LYS A 213 18.92 -22.45 -22.89
N PHE A 214 19.30 -22.10 -24.12
CA PHE A 214 18.97 -20.80 -24.72
C PHE A 214 18.10 -20.98 -25.98
N THR A 215 17.46 -19.91 -26.43
CA THR A 215 16.62 -19.90 -27.63
C THR A 215 17.46 -20.15 -28.87
N THR A 216 17.05 -21.11 -29.69
CA THR A 216 17.72 -21.45 -30.98
C THR A 216 17.21 -20.61 -32.14
N THR A 217 16.18 -19.82 -31.93
CA THR A 217 15.63 -18.84 -32.88
C THR A 217 15.46 -17.50 -32.15
N PRO A 218 15.68 -16.36 -32.82
CA PRO A 218 15.43 -15.05 -32.26
C PRO A 218 13.97 -14.86 -31.82
N VAL A 219 13.73 -14.21 -30.67
CA VAL A 219 12.39 -13.91 -30.14
C VAL A 219 12.09 -12.45 -30.38
N GLN A 220 11.09 -12.15 -31.20
CA GLN A 220 10.67 -10.79 -31.49
C GLN A 220 9.70 -10.26 -30.42
N THR A 221 9.95 -9.03 -29.95
CA THR A 221 9.05 -8.27 -29.10
C THR A 221 8.94 -6.83 -29.62
N GLN A 222 8.12 -6.01 -28.95
CA GLN A 222 8.07 -4.57 -29.24
C GLN A 222 9.38 -3.81 -28.94
N PHE A 223 10.31 -4.41 -28.18
CA PHE A 223 11.59 -3.80 -27.81
C PHE A 223 12.74 -4.17 -28.81
N GLY A 224 12.54 -5.17 -29.62
CA GLY A 224 13.53 -5.69 -30.56
C GLY A 224 13.59 -7.22 -30.55
N TRP A 225 14.76 -7.76 -30.84
CA TRP A 225 15.03 -9.18 -30.94
C TRP A 225 15.82 -9.66 -29.73
N HIS A 226 15.35 -10.73 -29.11
CA HIS A 226 15.93 -11.31 -27.91
C HIS A 226 16.56 -12.69 -28.19
N VAL A 227 17.66 -12.93 -27.52
CA VAL A 227 18.19 -14.26 -27.25
C VAL A 227 18.06 -14.50 -25.77
N ILE A 228 17.40 -15.58 -25.37
CA ILE A 228 17.00 -15.86 -23.97
C ILE A 228 17.69 -17.14 -23.53
N GLU A 229 18.26 -17.15 -22.33
CA GLU A 229 18.79 -18.34 -21.65
C GLU A 229 18.12 -18.51 -20.31
N VAL A 230 17.76 -19.74 -19.95
CA VAL A 230 17.25 -20.11 -18.64
C VAL A 230 18.36 -20.81 -17.85
N ASP A 231 18.91 -20.12 -16.84
CA ASP A 231 19.97 -20.68 -16.00
C ASP A 231 19.42 -21.72 -15.03
N ASP A 232 18.25 -21.44 -14.44
CA ASP A 232 17.62 -22.31 -13.46
C ASP A 232 16.11 -22.13 -13.42
N VAL A 233 15.41 -23.12 -12.86
CA VAL A 233 13.95 -23.12 -12.67
C VAL A 233 13.65 -23.63 -11.28
N ARG A 234 12.75 -22.96 -10.54
CA ARG A 234 12.28 -23.38 -9.23
C ARG A 234 10.78 -23.18 -9.08
N GLU A 235 10.20 -23.83 -8.09
CA GLU A 235 8.83 -23.55 -7.68
C GLU A 235 8.70 -22.09 -7.20
N ALA A 236 7.66 -21.40 -7.66
CA ALA A 236 7.39 -20.03 -7.25
C ALA A 236 6.96 -19.99 -5.78
N LYS A 237 7.60 -19.14 -4.99
CA LYS A 237 7.17 -18.90 -3.60
C LYS A 237 5.97 -17.95 -3.60
N VAL A 238 4.78 -18.52 -3.78
CA VAL A 238 3.54 -17.77 -3.70
C VAL A 238 3.13 -17.70 -2.23
N PRO A 239 2.97 -16.49 -1.65
CA PRO A 239 2.46 -16.35 -0.30
C PRO A 239 1.07 -16.99 -0.17
N SER A 240 0.78 -17.58 0.98
CA SER A 240 -0.54 -18.18 1.25
C SER A 240 -1.65 -17.13 1.24
N PHE A 241 -2.89 -17.59 1.06
CA PHE A 241 -4.06 -16.71 1.13
C PHE A 241 -4.11 -15.93 2.45
N ASP A 242 -3.87 -16.61 3.58
CA ASP A 242 -3.93 -15.97 4.90
C ASP A 242 -2.89 -14.87 5.08
N GLU A 243 -1.69 -15.04 4.49
CA GLU A 243 -0.65 -14.00 4.53
C GLU A 243 -1.02 -12.74 3.76
N VAL A 244 -1.76 -12.86 2.65
CA VAL A 244 -2.12 -11.72 1.79
C VAL A 244 -3.55 -11.22 2.00
N LYS A 245 -4.40 -11.98 2.68
CA LYS A 245 -5.81 -11.65 2.92
C LYS A 245 -6.02 -10.23 3.44
N PRO A 246 -5.25 -9.72 4.43
CA PRO A 246 -5.45 -8.36 4.92
C PRO A 246 -5.24 -7.28 3.86
N GLN A 247 -4.16 -7.40 3.05
CA GLN A 247 -3.86 -6.45 1.99
C GLN A 247 -4.87 -6.55 0.85
N LEU A 248 -5.27 -7.78 0.50
CA LEU A 248 -6.28 -8.03 -0.52
C LEU A 248 -7.63 -7.44 -0.13
N ALA A 249 -8.04 -7.65 1.12
CA ALA A 249 -9.26 -7.07 1.67
C ALA A 249 -9.22 -5.53 1.63
N GLN A 250 -8.13 -4.93 2.04
CA GLN A 250 -7.96 -3.47 1.99
C GLN A 250 -8.07 -2.92 0.56
N ARG A 251 -7.44 -3.59 -0.43
CA ARG A 251 -7.54 -3.20 -1.84
C ARG A 251 -8.97 -3.29 -2.38
N LEU A 252 -9.65 -4.40 -2.11
CA LEU A 252 -11.02 -4.60 -2.57
C LEU A 252 -12.02 -3.70 -1.84
N GLN A 253 -11.78 -3.37 -0.56
CA GLN A 253 -12.55 -2.35 0.16
C GLN A 253 -12.41 -0.97 -0.52
N GLY A 254 -11.22 -0.62 -1.01
CA GLY A 254 -11.02 0.59 -1.81
C GLY A 254 -11.93 0.61 -3.04
N GLN A 255 -12.03 -0.50 -3.77
CA GLN A 255 -12.92 -0.60 -4.95
C GLN A 255 -14.40 -0.50 -4.57
N VAL A 256 -14.80 -1.04 -3.41
CA VAL A 256 -16.19 -0.90 -2.90
C VAL A 256 -16.50 0.58 -2.64
N VAL A 257 -15.58 1.31 -2.01
CA VAL A 257 -15.71 2.75 -1.75
C VAL A 257 -15.80 3.54 -3.07
N GLU A 258 -14.90 3.30 -4.01
CA GLU A 258 -14.90 3.98 -5.31
C GLU A 258 -16.20 3.77 -6.07
N ARG A 259 -16.71 2.54 -6.08
CA ARG A 259 -18.01 2.23 -6.70
C ARG A 259 -19.13 2.99 -6.02
N TYR A 260 -19.19 2.94 -4.71
CA TYR A 260 -20.19 3.65 -3.93
C TYR A 260 -20.18 5.16 -4.19
N LEU A 261 -18.99 5.78 -4.17
CA LEU A 261 -18.86 7.22 -4.43
C LEU A 261 -19.26 7.60 -5.85
N ARG A 262 -18.94 6.77 -6.85
CA ARG A 262 -19.38 6.96 -8.24
C ARG A 262 -20.90 6.92 -8.34
N ASP A 263 -21.54 5.91 -7.72
CA ASP A 263 -23.00 5.76 -7.74
C ASP A 263 -23.68 6.91 -7.00
N LEU A 264 -23.10 7.38 -5.89
CA LEU A 264 -23.59 8.53 -5.12
C LEU A 264 -23.54 9.82 -5.95
N ARG A 265 -22.41 10.06 -6.65
CA ARG A 265 -22.25 11.22 -7.55
C ARG A 265 -23.26 11.18 -8.71
N ALA A 266 -23.41 10.03 -9.34
CA ALA A 266 -24.36 9.87 -10.44
C ALA A 266 -25.81 10.14 -9.98
N LYS A 267 -26.20 9.68 -8.79
CA LYS A 267 -27.53 9.97 -8.21
C LYS A 267 -27.73 11.46 -7.89
N ALA A 268 -26.67 12.16 -7.56
CA ALA A 268 -26.69 13.60 -7.28
C ALA A 268 -26.59 14.48 -8.54
N GLY A 269 -26.42 13.90 -9.72
CA GLY A 269 -26.23 14.64 -10.97
C GLY A 269 -24.87 15.30 -11.10
N TYR A 270 -23.84 14.74 -10.42
CA TYR A 270 -22.50 15.32 -10.32
C TYR A 270 -21.46 14.47 -11.05
#